data_6fb286a19160e278ffa9933b141f4934
#
_entry.id   6fb286a19160e278ffa9933b141f4934
#
_cell.length_a   1.000
_cell.length_b   1.000
_cell.length_c   1.000
_cell.angle_alpha   90.00
_cell.angle_beta   90.00
_cell.angle_gamma   90.00
#
_symmetry.space_group_name_H-M   'P 1'
#
loop_
_entity.id
_entity.type
_entity.pdbx_description
1 polymer ?
#
loop_
_entity_poly.entity_id
_entity_poly.type
_entity_poly.pdbx_seq_one_letter_code
_entity_poly.pdbx_strand_id
1 'polypeptide(L)'
;MSVWGRRELVLAGLALAAVPAGARGQAPATGPVAVPGDAVQGALVVGEVGPGAEVWVDGKPVRVQNGRFCFGFGRDAEKQAEVRVRFDGGREVTRLVAPQKRNFVIQRIDGLPEQYVSPPPEVLERIKRDAYAVGEARARDTDEMWFADKFIWPTDGPISSIYGSQRILNGQPREPHYGVDIAAPEGAPIIAPVGGIVRLAEDLYLSGNTMVIDHGHGVSTSYLHMSRIDVKVGDRLNQGQQIGLVGKTGRVTGPHLCWRLNWFQTRLDVALLSPPRKGDRA
;
A
#
# COMPACT_ATOMS: atom_id res chain seq x y z
N MET A 1 -65.58 61.60 10.34
CA MET A 1 -64.75 62.50 9.45
C MET A 1 -63.35 61.90 9.41
N SER A 2 -62.94 61.50 8.26
CA SER A 2 -61.77 60.69 7.91
C SER A 2 -60.52 61.54 7.83
N VAL A 3 -59.38 61.07 8.35
CA VAL A 3 -58.05 61.56 7.93
C VAL A 3 -57.12 60.34 7.83
N TRP A 4 -56.68 60.08 6.64
CA TRP A 4 -55.71 59.06 6.27
C TRP A 4 -54.29 59.54 6.52
N GLY A 5 -53.52 58.83 7.35
CA GLY A 5 -52.09 59.04 7.53
C GLY A 5 -51.28 58.04 6.69
N ARG A 6 -50.46 58.56 5.76
CA ARG A 6 -49.51 57.82 4.96
C ARG A 6 -48.44 57.20 5.84
N ARG A 7 -48.24 55.92 5.77
CA ARG A 7 -47.05 55.21 6.31
C ARG A 7 -45.97 55.16 5.21
N GLU A 8 -44.89 55.80 5.48
CA GLU A 8 -43.66 55.66 4.68
C GLU A 8 -43.05 54.30 4.88
N LEU A 9 -42.80 53.58 3.77
CA LEU A 9 -42.02 52.33 3.77
C LEU A 9 -40.55 52.68 3.77
N VAL A 10 -39.90 52.37 4.90
CA VAL A 10 -38.42 52.39 5.00
C VAL A 10 -37.93 51.07 4.38
N LEU A 11 -37.32 51.15 3.20
CA LEU A 11 -36.61 50.04 2.56
C LEU A 11 -35.27 49.88 3.30
N ALA A 12 -35.21 48.86 4.19
CA ALA A 12 -33.94 48.42 4.76
C ALA A 12 -33.17 47.63 3.72
N GLY A 13 -32.10 48.23 3.19
CA GLY A 13 -31.17 47.54 2.28
C GLY A 13 -30.44 46.42 3.01
N LEU A 14 -30.68 45.18 2.59
CA LEU A 14 -29.85 44.03 2.97
C LEU A 14 -28.51 44.17 2.23
N ALA A 15 -27.46 44.49 2.99
CA ALA A 15 -26.08 44.34 2.54
C ALA A 15 -25.77 42.87 2.44
N LEU A 16 -25.69 42.32 1.25
CA LEU A 16 -25.09 40.99 1.01
C LEU A 16 -23.59 41.10 1.35
N ALA A 17 -23.18 40.55 2.48
CA ALA A 17 -21.80 40.31 2.77
C ALA A 17 -21.27 39.29 1.74
N ALA A 18 -20.33 39.72 0.90
CA ALA A 18 -19.57 38.84 0.01
C ALA A 18 -18.74 37.87 0.87
N VAL A 19 -19.14 36.62 0.87
CA VAL A 19 -18.33 35.50 1.40
C VAL A 19 -17.06 35.43 0.54
N PRO A 20 -15.84 35.52 1.12
CA PRO A 20 -14.64 35.33 0.32
C PRO A 20 -14.69 33.92 -0.32
N ALA A 21 -14.53 33.87 -1.62
CA ALA A 21 -14.44 32.62 -2.37
C ALA A 21 -13.27 31.79 -1.78
N GLY A 22 -13.63 30.84 -0.92
CA GLY A 22 -12.72 29.86 -0.39
C GLY A 22 -11.98 29.17 -1.53
N ALA A 23 -10.73 28.84 -1.27
CA ALA A 23 -9.77 28.23 -2.13
C ALA A 23 -10.43 27.35 -3.21
N ARG A 24 -10.38 27.83 -4.46
CA ARG A 24 -10.68 26.99 -5.61
C ARG A 24 -9.66 25.86 -5.59
N GLY A 25 -10.11 24.67 -5.19
CA GLY A 25 -9.37 23.47 -5.46
C GLY A 25 -8.93 23.53 -6.92
N GLN A 26 -7.65 23.41 -7.19
CA GLN A 26 -7.12 23.35 -8.53
C GLN A 26 -7.95 22.31 -9.29
N ALA A 27 -8.64 22.77 -10.34
CA ALA A 27 -9.29 21.85 -11.27
C ALA A 27 -8.23 20.81 -11.69
N PRO A 28 -8.56 19.51 -11.75
CA PRO A 28 -7.60 18.50 -12.18
C PRO A 28 -7.03 18.99 -13.51
N ALA A 29 -5.70 19.00 -13.59
CA ALA A 29 -5.00 19.49 -14.76
C ALA A 29 -5.60 18.78 -15.99
N THR A 30 -6.28 19.51 -16.85
CA THR A 30 -6.91 19.01 -18.07
C THR A 30 -5.82 18.69 -19.10
N GLY A 31 -4.98 17.75 -18.76
CA GLY A 31 -3.92 17.22 -19.60
C GLY A 31 -3.98 15.70 -19.61
N PRO A 32 -3.45 15.06 -20.63
CA PRO A 32 -3.43 13.60 -20.73
C PRO A 32 -2.54 12.90 -19.68
N VAL A 33 -2.11 13.59 -18.64
CA VAL A 33 -1.30 13.06 -17.53
C VAL A 33 -1.88 13.51 -16.20
N ALA A 34 -2.45 12.56 -15.46
CA ALA A 34 -2.90 12.75 -14.07
C ALA A 34 -2.01 11.93 -13.14
N VAL A 35 -1.19 12.63 -12.36
CA VAL A 35 -0.34 12.03 -11.31
C VAL A 35 -0.45 12.93 -10.09
N PRO A 36 -0.63 12.40 -8.87
CA PRO A 36 -0.57 13.21 -7.65
C PRO A 36 0.74 14.01 -7.60
N GLY A 37 0.69 15.28 -7.17
CA GLY A 37 1.90 16.11 -7.03
C GLY A 37 2.77 15.69 -5.84
N ASP A 38 2.18 14.97 -4.89
CA ASP A 38 2.85 14.44 -3.71
C ASP A 38 2.26 13.07 -3.32
N ALA A 39 3.01 12.35 -2.51
CA ALA A 39 2.59 11.09 -1.89
C ALA A 39 3.36 10.92 -0.57
N VAL A 40 2.82 10.16 0.37
CA VAL A 40 3.54 9.89 1.63
C VAL A 40 4.57 8.78 1.44
N GLN A 41 5.60 8.74 2.28
CA GLN A 41 6.53 7.59 2.37
C GLN A 41 5.75 6.29 2.62
N GLY A 42 6.06 5.24 1.85
CA GLY A 42 5.33 3.96 1.86
C GLY A 42 4.18 3.89 0.85
N ALA A 43 3.83 4.95 0.13
CA ALA A 43 2.69 4.94 -0.78
C ALA A 43 2.98 4.24 -2.11
N LEU A 44 1.98 3.51 -2.62
CA LEU A 44 1.84 3.19 -4.04
C LEU A 44 1.17 4.40 -4.72
N VAL A 45 1.81 4.95 -5.73
CA VAL A 45 1.28 6.02 -6.56
C VAL A 45 0.70 5.41 -7.84
N VAL A 46 -0.57 5.71 -8.11
CA VAL A 46 -1.23 5.31 -9.35
C VAL A 46 -1.41 6.56 -10.20
N GLY A 47 -0.94 6.52 -11.45
CA GLY A 47 -1.09 7.60 -12.42
C GLY A 47 -1.96 7.19 -13.59
N GLU A 48 -2.51 8.19 -14.29
CA GLU A 48 -3.30 8.00 -15.51
C GLU A 48 -2.71 8.84 -16.66
N VAL A 49 -2.67 8.24 -17.84
CA VAL A 49 -2.18 8.87 -19.08
C VAL A 49 -3.12 8.58 -20.24
N GLY A 50 -3.04 9.41 -21.27
CA GLY A 50 -3.78 9.19 -22.51
C GLY A 50 -3.34 7.91 -23.24
N PRO A 51 -4.14 7.45 -24.22
CA PRO A 51 -3.81 6.30 -25.07
C PRO A 51 -2.45 6.48 -25.79
N GLY A 52 -1.73 5.37 -26.00
CA GLY A 52 -0.44 5.38 -26.72
C GLY A 52 0.72 6.03 -25.96
N ALA A 53 0.52 6.42 -24.70
CA ALA A 53 1.57 7.03 -23.91
C ALA A 53 2.56 5.99 -23.37
N GLU A 54 3.84 6.32 -23.38
CA GLU A 54 4.92 5.61 -22.71
C GLU A 54 5.32 6.41 -21.46
N VAL A 55 5.60 5.71 -20.36
CA VAL A 55 5.93 6.34 -19.07
C VAL A 55 7.25 5.83 -18.53
N TRP A 56 8.06 6.76 -18.02
CA TRP A 56 9.28 6.47 -17.26
C TRP A 56 9.18 7.10 -15.88
N VAL A 57 9.65 6.40 -14.88
CA VAL A 57 9.84 6.92 -13.53
C VAL A 57 11.32 6.84 -13.20
N ASP A 58 11.93 7.98 -12.89
CA ASP A 58 13.38 8.12 -12.66
C ASP A 58 14.22 7.50 -13.80
N GLY A 59 13.80 7.73 -15.03
CA GLY A 59 14.44 7.23 -16.26
C GLY A 59 14.20 5.76 -16.56
N LYS A 60 13.49 5.00 -15.72
CA LYS A 60 13.15 3.59 -15.94
C LYS A 60 11.75 3.46 -16.53
N PRO A 61 11.55 2.67 -17.59
CA PRO A 61 10.24 2.45 -18.15
C PRO A 61 9.34 1.72 -17.15
N VAL A 62 8.08 2.14 -17.07
CA VAL A 62 7.05 1.45 -16.28
C VAL A 62 5.91 1.03 -17.21
N ARG A 63 5.27 -0.08 -16.87
CA ARG A 63 4.15 -0.61 -17.64
C ARG A 63 2.96 0.35 -17.62
N VAL A 64 2.34 0.53 -18.78
CA VAL A 64 1.07 1.26 -18.94
C VAL A 64 0.04 0.31 -19.51
N GLN A 65 -1.09 0.16 -18.84
CA GLN A 65 -2.21 -0.66 -19.29
C GLN A 65 -3.51 0.13 -19.11
N ASN A 66 -4.33 0.19 -20.16
CA ASN A 66 -5.57 0.99 -20.17
C ASN A 66 -5.38 2.42 -19.65
N GLY A 67 -4.25 3.05 -19.99
CA GLY A 67 -3.89 4.38 -19.55
C GLY A 67 -3.47 4.51 -18.09
N ARG A 68 -3.30 3.42 -17.33
CA ARG A 68 -2.85 3.44 -15.93
C ARG A 68 -1.46 2.87 -15.78
N PHE A 69 -0.71 3.43 -14.84
CA PHE A 69 0.60 2.96 -14.40
C PHE A 69 0.75 3.17 -12.90
N CYS A 70 1.76 2.55 -12.30
CA CYS A 70 2.06 2.77 -10.89
C CYS A 70 3.56 2.76 -10.60
N PHE A 71 3.92 3.36 -9.47
CA PHE A 71 5.24 3.29 -8.85
C PHE A 71 5.13 3.48 -7.34
N GLY A 72 6.20 3.23 -6.59
CA GLY A 72 6.12 3.27 -5.14
C GLY A 72 7.25 4.07 -4.48
N PHE A 73 6.92 4.78 -3.40
CA PHE A 73 7.89 5.38 -2.50
C PHE A 73 8.14 4.47 -1.31
N GLY A 74 9.38 4.01 -1.14
CA GLY A 74 9.77 3.25 0.06
C GLY A 74 9.68 4.09 1.34
N ARG A 75 9.89 3.42 2.48
CA ARG A 75 9.83 4.01 3.82
C ARG A 75 10.70 5.26 3.99
N ASP A 76 11.90 5.21 3.45
CA ASP A 76 12.93 6.23 3.64
C ASP A 76 13.16 7.05 2.34
N ALA A 77 12.14 7.10 1.45
CA ALA A 77 12.22 7.91 0.23
C ALA A 77 12.28 9.39 0.58
N GLU A 78 13.28 10.10 0.05
CA GLU A 78 13.47 11.55 0.27
C GLU A 78 13.48 12.32 -1.04
N LYS A 79 13.84 11.66 -2.15
CA LYS A 79 13.93 12.28 -3.46
C LYS A 79 12.59 12.29 -4.15
N GLN A 80 12.30 13.37 -4.86
CA GLN A 80 11.17 13.43 -5.78
C GLN A 80 11.38 12.42 -6.91
N ALA A 81 10.30 11.75 -7.31
CA ALA A 81 10.27 10.93 -8.50
C ALA A 81 10.00 11.82 -9.73
N GLU A 82 10.77 11.65 -10.78
CA GLU A 82 10.52 12.24 -12.08
C GLU A 82 9.66 11.29 -12.91
N VAL A 83 8.41 11.67 -13.18
CA VAL A 83 7.51 10.95 -14.07
C VAL A 83 7.53 11.63 -15.43
N ARG A 84 8.18 11.00 -16.40
CA ARG A 84 8.24 11.46 -17.79
C ARG A 84 7.28 10.64 -18.64
N VAL A 85 6.43 11.33 -19.39
CA VAL A 85 5.41 10.74 -20.27
C VAL A 85 5.66 11.21 -21.68
N ARG A 86 5.78 10.28 -22.64
CA ARG A 86 5.89 10.54 -24.06
C ARG A 86 4.64 10.03 -24.77
N PHE A 87 4.05 10.88 -25.58
CA PHE A 87 2.88 10.57 -26.39
C PHE A 87 3.25 10.28 -27.84
N ASP A 88 2.35 9.65 -28.56
CA ASP A 88 2.41 9.54 -30.01
C ASP A 88 2.60 10.93 -30.62
N GLY A 89 3.52 11.06 -31.60
CA GLY A 89 3.91 12.36 -32.17
C GLY A 89 5.04 13.06 -31.42
N GLY A 90 5.66 12.44 -30.41
CA GLY A 90 6.89 12.88 -29.78
C GLY A 90 6.73 13.95 -28.70
N ARG A 91 5.51 14.37 -28.36
CA ARG A 91 5.29 15.32 -27.25
C ARG A 91 5.64 14.67 -25.92
N GLU A 92 6.44 15.34 -25.10
CA GLU A 92 6.79 14.89 -23.76
C GLU A 92 6.22 15.81 -22.68
N VAL A 93 5.88 15.22 -21.54
CA VAL A 93 5.43 15.92 -20.32
C VAL A 93 6.16 15.32 -19.14
N THR A 94 6.74 16.15 -18.29
CA THR A 94 7.36 15.74 -17.03
C THR A 94 6.53 16.22 -15.84
N ARG A 95 6.40 15.36 -14.83
CA ARG A 95 5.81 15.66 -13.51
C ARG A 95 6.77 15.25 -12.43
N LEU A 96 6.87 16.06 -11.40
CA LEU A 96 7.61 15.71 -10.19
C LEU A 96 6.61 15.32 -9.10
N VAL A 97 6.85 14.20 -8.42
CA VAL A 97 6.04 13.72 -7.30
C VAL A 97 6.93 13.67 -6.06
N ALA A 98 6.56 14.42 -5.01
CA ALA A 98 7.36 14.53 -3.80
C ALA A 98 6.91 13.51 -2.74
N PRO A 99 7.84 12.75 -2.11
CA PRO A 99 7.52 11.92 -0.97
C PRO A 99 7.42 12.78 0.31
N GLN A 100 6.23 12.84 0.89
CA GLN A 100 6.02 13.49 2.19
C GLN A 100 6.55 12.57 3.30
N LYS A 101 7.36 13.14 4.18
CA LYS A 101 7.98 12.42 5.28
C LYS A 101 6.94 11.97 6.31
N ARG A 102 7.08 10.73 6.80
CA ARG A 102 6.29 10.16 7.90
C ARG A 102 7.18 9.95 9.13
N ASN A 103 6.57 10.03 10.30
CA ASN A 103 7.22 9.68 11.56
C ASN A 103 6.92 8.20 11.88
N PHE A 104 7.98 7.39 12.02
CA PHE A 104 7.87 5.99 12.34
C PHE A 104 8.29 5.71 13.79
N VAL A 105 7.49 4.92 14.50
CA VAL A 105 7.75 4.57 15.90
C VAL A 105 8.83 3.51 16.05
N ILE A 106 9.44 3.42 17.22
CA ILE A 106 10.33 2.32 17.60
C ILE A 106 9.49 1.26 18.32
N GLN A 107 9.52 0.03 17.81
CA GLN A 107 8.86 -1.13 18.40
C GLN A 107 9.90 -2.07 19.00
N ARG A 108 9.82 -2.31 20.32
CA ARG A 108 10.66 -3.28 21.04
C ARG A 108 9.87 -4.58 21.20
N ILE A 109 10.48 -5.69 20.83
CA ILE A 109 9.91 -7.04 20.93
C ILE A 109 10.93 -7.92 21.61
N ASP A 110 10.58 -8.40 22.80
CA ASP A 110 11.42 -9.27 23.62
C ASP A 110 10.79 -10.68 23.73
N GLY A 111 11.58 -11.66 24.20
CA GLY A 111 11.12 -13.04 24.36
C GLY A 111 11.08 -13.86 23.07
N LEU A 112 11.70 -13.38 21.98
CA LEU A 112 11.88 -14.20 20.79
C LEU A 112 12.95 -15.28 21.02
N PRO A 113 12.74 -16.52 20.53
CA PRO A 113 13.78 -17.54 20.50
C PRO A 113 15.05 -17.01 19.81
N GLU A 114 16.23 -17.22 20.43
CA GLU A 114 17.50 -16.65 19.94
C GLU A 114 17.81 -17.06 18.50
N GLN A 115 17.49 -18.27 18.11
CA GLN A 115 17.66 -18.77 16.72
C GLN A 115 16.95 -17.93 15.64
N TYR A 116 15.94 -17.15 16.00
CA TYR A 116 15.25 -16.24 15.08
C TYR A 116 15.80 -14.81 15.13
N VAL A 117 16.51 -14.44 16.19
CA VAL A 117 17.16 -13.14 16.33
C VAL A 117 18.56 -13.20 15.72
N SER A 118 19.30 -14.26 16.05
CA SER A 118 20.65 -14.55 15.54
C SER A 118 20.66 -15.97 14.96
N PRO A 119 20.19 -16.16 13.70
CA PRO A 119 20.11 -17.49 13.11
C PRO A 119 21.45 -18.21 13.08
N PRO A 120 21.50 -19.49 13.44
CA PRO A 120 22.72 -20.26 13.39
C PRO A 120 23.20 -20.50 11.95
N PRO A 121 24.51 -20.72 11.72
CA PRO A 121 25.08 -20.83 10.37
C PRO A 121 24.41 -21.86 9.46
N GLU A 122 23.95 -22.97 10.00
CA GLU A 122 23.33 -24.08 9.26
C GLU A 122 22.00 -23.71 8.58
N VAL A 123 21.31 -22.67 9.06
CA VAL A 123 20.04 -22.21 8.43
C VAL A 123 20.22 -21.02 7.49
N LEU A 124 21.40 -20.42 7.43
CA LEU A 124 21.64 -19.23 6.62
C LEU A 124 21.38 -19.47 5.13
N GLU A 125 21.75 -20.63 4.61
CA GLU A 125 21.50 -21.00 3.21
C GLU A 125 19.99 -21.18 2.94
N ARG A 126 19.23 -21.71 3.89
CA ARG A 126 17.76 -21.77 3.80
C ARG A 126 17.17 -20.35 3.76
N ILE A 127 17.64 -19.46 4.65
CA ILE A 127 17.17 -18.05 4.69
C ILE A 127 17.45 -17.33 3.37
N LYS A 128 18.63 -17.53 2.76
CA LYS A 128 18.98 -16.95 1.47
C LYS A 128 18.09 -17.48 0.35
N ARG A 129 17.87 -18.79 0.29
CA ARG A 129 16.99 -19.42 -0.69
C ARG A 129 15.55 -18.90 -0.54
N ASP A 130 15.05 -18.83 0.69
CA ASP A 130 13.70 -18.31 1.00
C ASP A 130 13.55 -16.86 0.57
N ALA A 131 14.57 -16.02 0.83
CA ALA A 131 14.59 -14.62 0.38
C ALA A 131 14.61 -14.51 -1.15
N TYR A 132 15.37 -15.37 -1.83
CA TYR A 132 15.41 -15.43 -3.28
C TYR A 132 14.04 -15.81 -3.87
N ALA A 133 13.39 -16.86 -3.35
CA ALA A 133 12.07 -17.29 -3.81
C ALA A 133 11.01 -16.17 -3.67
N VAL A 134 11.02 -15.44 -2.55
CA VAL A 134 10.16 -14.26 -2.35
C VAL A 134 10.52 -13.14 -3.32
N GLY A 135 11.81 -12.93 -3.60
CA GLY A 135 12.29 -11.95 -4.58
C GLY A 135 11.79 -12.23 -5.99
N GLU A 136 11.89 -13.48 -6.44
CA GLU A 136 11.38 -13.94 -7.73
C GLU A 136 9.84 -13.80 -7.85
N ALA A 137 9.11 -14.16 -6.78
CA ALA A 137 7.66 -14.01 -6.75
C ALA A 137 7.22 -12.54 -6.91
N ARG A 138 7.97 -11.59 -6.35
CA ARG A 138 7.73 -10.14 -6.42
C ARG A 138 8.23 -9.48 -7.70
N ALA A 139 9.12 -10.13 -8.44
CA ALA A 139 9.67 -9.59 -9.69
C ALA A 139 8.71 -9.69 -10.88
N ARG A 140 7.52 -10.27 -10.69
CA ARG A 140 6.53 -10.43 -11.74
C ARG A 140 5.97 -9.09 -12.18
N ASP A 141 5.99 -8.86 -13.50
CA ASP A 141 5.40 -7.69 -14.16
C ASP A 141 4.35 -8.18 -15.14
N THR A 142 3.12 -8.31 -14.68
CA THR A 142 1.99 -8.83 -15.46
C THR A 142 1.05 -7.72 -15.89
N ASP A 143 0.24 -7.97 -16.93
CA ASP A 143 -0.71 -7.01 -17.51
C ASP A 143 -1.97 -6.82 -16.64
N GLU A 144 -2.09 -7.57 -15.56
CA GLU A 144 -3.22 -7.46 -14.65
C GLU A 144 -3.27 -6.09 -13.98
N MET A 145 -4.48 -5.62 -13.64
CA MET A 145 -4.68 -4.27 -13.13
C MET A 145 -5.37 -4.23 -11.76
N TRP A 146 -5.37 -5.33 -11.02
CA TRP A 146 -6.01 -5.40 -9.69
C TRP A 146 -5.39 -4.43 -8.68
N PHE A 147 -4.15 -4.00 -8.90
CA PHE A 147 -3.49 -3.00 -8.06
C PHE A 147 -4.25 -1.66 -8.01
N ALA A 148 -5.08 -1.38 -9.02
CA ALA A 148 -5.86 -0.14 -9.13
C ALA A 148 -7.27 -0.25 -8.53
N ASP A 149 -7.66 -1.45 -8.08
CA ASP A 149 -8.95 -1.69 -7.42
C ASP A 149 -8.88 -1.35 -5.93
N LYS A 150 -10.05 -1.22 -5.29
CA LYS A 150 -10.13 -0.97 -3.85
C LYS A 150 -9.78 -2.23 -3.07
N PHE A 151 -8.76 -2.15 -2.23
CA PHE A 151 -8.39 -3.21 -1.32
C PHE A 151 -9.36 -3.28 -0.13
N ILE A 152 -9.63 -4.50 0.32
CA ILE A 152 -10.30 -4.78 1.61
C ILE A 152 -9.29 -5.39 2.59
N TRP A 153 -9.59 -5.33 3.88
CA TRP A 153 -8.74 -5.98 4.87
C TRP A 153 -8.82 -7.50 4.76
N PRO A 154 -7.69 -8.22 4.81
CA PRO A 154 -7.67 -9.67 4.60
C PRO A 154 -8.19 -10.48 5.78
N THR A 155 -8.25 -9.91 6.98
CA THR A 155 -8.81 -10.55 8.19
C THR A 155 -9.24 -9.48 9.19
N ASP A 156 -10.12 -9.85 10.12
CA ASP A 156 -10.52 -9.00 11.23
C ASP A 156 -9.51 -9.08 12.38
N GLY A 157 -9.51 -8.03 13.22
CA GLY A 157 -8.66 -7.95 14.41
C GLY A 157 -7.99 -6.58 14.56
N PRO A 158 -7.50 -6.24 15.76
CA PRO A 158 -6.78 -4.98 15.98
C PRO A 158 -5.41 -4.98 15.29
N ILE A 159 -4.95 -3.79 14.87
CA ILE A 159 -3.59 -3.60 14.38
C ILE A 159 -2.63 -3.62 15.57
N SER A 160 -1.73 -4.59 15.61
CA SER A 160 -0.72 -4.74 16.66
C SER A 160 0.65 -4.19 16.29
N SER A 161 0.92 -4.01 14.99
CA SER A 161 2.14 -3.37 14.49
C SER A 161 1.90 -2.73 13.13
N ILE A 162 2.45 -1.55 12.91
CA ILE A 162 2.28 -0.77 11.68
C ILE A 162 3.53 -0.80 10.80
N TYR A 163 3.35 -0.55 9.51
CA TYR A 163 4.44 -0.38 8.54
C TYR A 163 5.41 0.72 8.98
N GLY A 164 6.69 0.49 8.76
CA GLY A 164 7.76 1.46 9.00
C GLY A 164 8.29 1.48 10.43
N SER A 165 7.63 0.82 11.40
CA SER A 165 8.12 0.75 12.78
C SER A 165 9.54 0.18 12.84
N GLN A 166 10.50 0.92 13.45
CA GLN A 166 11.86 0.43 13.66
C GLN A 166 11.84 -0.68 14.69
N ARG A 167 12.27 -1.89 14.33
CA ARG A 167 12.27 -3.03 15.24
C ARG A 167 13.57 -3.14 16.05
N ILE A 168 13.41 -3.39 17.35
CA ILE A 168 14.49 -3.82 18.25
C ILE A 168 14.02 -5.17 18.79
N LEU A 169 14.71 -6.26 18.41
CA LEU A 169 14.38 -7.63 18.80
C LEU A 169 15.36 -8.13 19.85
N ASN A 170 14.90 -8.52 21.04
CA ASN A 170 15.73 -8.92 22.18
C ASN A 170 16.90 -7.92 22.40
N GLY A 171 16.61 -6.59 22.35
CA GLY A 171 17.60 -5.54 22.49
C GLY A 171 18.45 -5.25 21.24
N GLN A 172 18.37 -6.04 20.16
CA GLN A 172 19.16 -5.86 18.94
C GLN A 172 18.39 -5.11 17.86
N PRO A 173 18.92 -3.98 17.32
CA PRO A 173 18.31 -3.28 16.18
C PRO A 173 18.23 -4.20 14.96
N ARG A 174 17.09 -4.22 14.29
CA ARG A 174 16.81 -5.01 13.09
C ARG A 174 16.15 -4.13 12.03
N GLU A 175 15.96 -4.68 10.83
CA GLU A 175 15.20 -4.06 9.76
C GLU A 175 13.85 -3.55 10.26
N PRO A 176 13.36 -2.39 9.76
CA PRO A 176 12.02 -1.92 10.05
C PRO A 176 10.95 -2.95 9.72
N HIS A 177 9.80 -2.83 10.35
CA HIS A 177 8.65 -3.64 10.00
C HIS A 177 8.05 -3.15 8.67
N TYR A 178 8.13 -3.95 7.63
CA TYR A 178 7.63 -3.62 6.30
C TYR A 178 6.27 -4.28 6.03
N GLY A 179 5.35 -4.18 6.99
CA GLY A 179 4.00 -4.71 6.89
C GLY A 179 3.10 -4.21 8.01
N VAL A 180 1.89 -4.69 8.02
CA VAL A 180 0.90 -4.46 9.07
C VAL A 180 0.62 -5.80 9.74
N ASP A 181 0.76 -5.86 11.07
CA ASP A 181 0.41 -7.05 11.83
C ASP A 181 -1.02 -6.89 12.37
N ILE A 182 -1.89 -7.83 11.99
CA ILE A 182 -3.29 -7.89 12.42
C ILE A 182 -3.42 -9.03 13.42
N ALA A 183 -3.61 -8.69 14.69
CA ALA A 183 -3.79 -9.67 15.75
C ALA A 183 -5.16 -10.35 15.58
N ALA A 184 -5.14 -11.66 15.34
CA ALA A 184 -6.33 -12.47 15.16
C ALA A 184 -6.09 -13.86 15.74
N PRO A 185 -7.13 -14.57 16.21
CA PRO A 185 -6.99 -15.94 16.71
C PRO A 185 -6.37 -16.87 15.65
N GLU A 186 -5.60 -17.85 16.09
CA GLU A 186 -5.16 -18.92 15.22
C GLU A 186 -6.36 -19.64 14.61
N GLY A 187 -6.34 -19.84 13.29
CA GLY A 187 -7.46 -20.40 12.56
C GLY A 187 -8.49 -19.38 12.06
N ALA A 188 -8.35 -18.08 12.35
CA ALA A 188 -9.19 -17.05 11.75
C ALA A 188 -9.01 -17.02 10.22
N PRO A 189 -10.07 -16.80 9.43
CA PRO A 189 -9.97 -16.80 7.98
C PRO A 189 -9.15 -15.62 7.45
N ILE A 190 -8.37 -15.88 6.40
CA ILE A 190 -7.69 -14.89 5.59
C ILE A 190 -8.34 -14.90 4.21
N ILE A 191 -8.76 -13.73 3.74
CA ILE A 191 -9.36 -13.55 2.40
C ILE A 191 -8.45 -12.72 1.50
N ALA A 192 -8.58 -12.90 0.19
CA ALA A 192 -7.89 -12.09 -0.81
C ALA A 192 -8.42 -10.64 -0.74
N PRO A 193 -7.55 -9.61 -0.53
CA PRO A 193 -7.97 -8.23 -0.38
C PRO A 193 -8.42 -7.60 -1.69
N VAL A 194 -7.99 -8.16 -2.80
CA VAL A 194 -8.27 -7.77 -4.19
C VAL A 194 -7.98 -8.97 -5.08
N GLY A 195 -8.34 -8.96 -6.35
CA GLY A 195 -7.99 -10.01 -7.30
C GLY A 195 -6.47 -10.19 -7.42
N GLY A 196 -6.02 -11.39 -7.81
CA GLY A 196 -4.60 -11.66 -7.96
C GLY A 196 -4.27 -13.07 -8.45
N ILE A 197 -2.97 -13.32 -8.63
CA ILE A 197 -2.42 -14.63 -8.99
C ILE A 197 -1.42 -15.05 -7.92
N VAL A 198 -1.58 -16.23 -7.36
CA VAL A 198 -0.64 -16.79 -6.38
C VAL A 198 0.71 -17.06 -7.04
N ARG A 199 1.80 -16.49 -6.51
CA ARG A 199 3.16 -16.64 -7.04
C ARG A 199 4.10 -17.42 -6.11
N LEU A 200 3.76 -17.50 -4.82
CA LEU A 200 4.46 -18.29 -3.83
C LEU A 200 3.47 -18.80 -2.79
N ALA A 201 3.62 -20.03 -2.34
CA ALA A 201 2.85 -20.67 -1.27
C ALA A 201 3.75 -21.74 -0.60
N GLU A 202 4.59 -21.33 0.36
CA GLU A 202 5.66 -22.19 0.94
C GLU A 202 5.87 -21.92 2.44
N ASP A 203 6.46 -22.91 3.12
CA ASP A 203 7.00 -22.72 4.50
C ASP A 203 8.42 -22.16 4.44
N LEU A 204 8.58 -20.92 4.91
CA LEU A 204 9.84 -20.20 4.96
C LEU A 204 10.35 -20.09 6.41
N TYR A 205 11.67 -20.15 6.60
CA TYR A 205 12.28 -20.24 7.94
C TYR A 205 11.86 -19.11 8.90
N LEU A 206 11.93 -17.86 8.44
CA LEU A 206 11.61 -16.69 9.28
C LEU A 206 10.12 -16.33 9.27
N SER A 207 9.45 -16.48 8.15
CA SER A 207 8.08 -16.00 7.97
C SER A 207 7.03 -17.11 8.07
N GLY A 208 7.47 -18.38 8.26
CA GLY A 208 6.57 -19.53 8.33
C GLY A 208 5.80 -19.73 7.03
N ASN A 209 4.63 -20.33 7.11
CA ASN A 209 3.77 -20.50 5.94
C ASN A 209 3.47 -19.12 5.34
N THR A 210 4.00 -18.91 4.16
CA THR A 210 4.03 -17.62 3.47
C THR A 210 3.44 -17.73 2.08
N MET A 211 2.61 -16.76 1.73
CA MET A 211 2.06 -16.65 0.39
C MET A 211 2.36 -15.27 -0.20
N VAL A 212 2.62 -15.23 -1.52
CA VAL A 212 2.74 -13.99 -2.29
C VAL A 212 1.72 -14.00 -3.41
N ILE A 213 0.95 -12.93 -3.54
CA ILE A 213 -0.06 -12.71 -4.58
C ILE A 213 0.38 -11.53 -5.45
N ASP A 214 0.40 -11.71 -6.76
CA ASP A 214 0.66 -10.72 -7.80
C ASP A 214 -0.65 -10.03 -8.18
N HIS A 215 -0.65 -8.69 -8.20
CA HIS A 215 -1.81 -7.86 -8.55
C HIS A 215 -1.60 -7.07 -9.86
N GLY A 216 -0.53 -7.36 -10.59
CA GLY A 216 -0.13 -6.70 -11.83
C GLY A 216 0.82 -5.54 -11.64
N HIS A 217 1.50 -5.16 -12.70
CA HIS A 217 2.43 -4.02 -12.79
C HIS A 217 3.52 -4.01 -11.69
N GLY A 218 3.98 -5.21 -11.27
CA GLY A 218 4.97 -5.35 -10.20
C GLY A 218 4.42 -5.16 -8.78
N VAL A 219 3.10 -4.97 -8.62
CA VAL A 219 2.47 -4.86 -7.31
C VAL A 219 2.14 -6.24 -6.76
N SER A 220 2.57 -6.52 -5.54
CA SER A 220 2.30 -7.78 -4.87
C SER A 220 2.02 -7.60 -3.39
N THR A 221 1.18 -8.50 -2.83
CA THR A 221 0.99 -8.62 -1.38
C THR A 221 1.57 -9.92 -0.86
N SER A 222 1.99 -9.93 0.41
CA SER A 222 2.50 -11.12 1.07
C SER A 222 1.76 -11.34 2.39
N TYR A 223 1.50 -12.61 2.72
CA TYR A 223 0.76 -13.10 3.88
C TYR A 223 1.68 -14.05 4.64
N LEU A 224 2.04 -13.74 5.87
CA LEU A 224 3.02 -14.47 6.65
C LEU A 224 2.38 -15.08 7.90
N HIS A 225 3.07 -16.06 8.45
CA HIS A 225 2.74 -16.73 9.72
C HIS A 225 1.44 -17.54 9.68
N MET A 226 0.97 -17.91 8.47
CA MET A 226 -0.28 -18.66 8.29
C MET A 226 -0.20 -20.05 8.96
N SER A 227 -1.32 -20.54 9.48
CA SER A 227 -1.44 -21.93 9.95
C SER A 227 -1.72 -22.88 8.78
N ARG A 228 -2.42 -22.39 7.75
CA ARG A 228 -2.79 -23.14 6.55
C ARG A 228 -2.92 -22.22 5.35
N ILE A 229 -2.48 -22.70 4.19
CA ILE A 229 -2.68 -22.07 2.89
C ILE A 229 -3.70 -22.94 2.12
N ASP A 230 -4.79 -22.34 1.64
CA ASP A 230 -5.92 -23.03 1.00
C ASP A 230 -5.84 -23.02 -0.54
N VAL A 231 -4.82 -22.36 -1.10
CA VAL A 231 -4.62 -22.14 -2.54
C VAL A 231 -3.20 -22.52 -2.96
N LYS A 232 -2.96 -22.68 -4.24
CA LYS A 232 -1.65 -23.07 -4.80
C LYS A 232 -1.12 -22.06 -5.79
N VAL A 233 0.18 -22.12 -6.07
CA VAL A 233 0.84 -21.30 -7.09
C VAL A 233 0.16 -21.46 -8.44
N GLY A 234 -0.15 -20.34 -9.10
CA GLY A 234 -0.87 -20.26 -10.37
C GLY A 234 -2.37 -20.01 -10.21
N ASP A 235 -2.97 -20.22 -9.05
CA ASP A 235 -4.39 -19.95 -8.85
C ASP A 235 -4.69 -18.46 -9.03
N ARG A 236 -5.78 -18.17 -9.77
CA ARG A 236 -6.38 -16.83 -9.90
C ARG A 236 -7.42 -16.65 -8.79
N LEU A 237 -7.32 -15.55 -8.08
CA LEU A 237 -8.14 -15.26 -6.92
C LEU A 237 -9.09 -14.10 -7.20
N ASN A 238 -10.30 -14.20 -6.66
CA ASN A 238 -11.23 -13.08 -6.59
C ASN A 238 -11.16 -12.37 -5.23
N GLN A 239 -11.47 -11.08 -5.20
CA GLN A 239 -11.62 -10.35 -3.94
C GLN A 239 -12.61 -11.06 -3.01
N GLY A 240 -12.26 -11.19 -1.72
CA GLY A 240 -13.10 -11.85 -0.71
C GLY A 240 -12.99 -13.39 -0.69
N GLN A 241 -12.29 -14.00 -1.65
CA GLN A 241 -12.04 -15.45 -1.64
C GLN A 241 -11.14 -15.82 -0.46
N GLN A 242 -11.53 -16.86 0.31
CA GLN A 242 -10.66 -17.39 1.37
C GLN A 242 -9.39 -18.00 0.75
N ILE A 243 -8.24 -17.64 1.32
CA ILE A 243 -6.92 -18.05 0.83
C ILE A 243 -6.11 -18.82 1.87
N GLY A 244 -6.58 -18.86 3.12
CA GLY A 244 -5.95 -19.60 4.20
C GLY A 244 -6.41 -19.15 5.57
N LEU A 245 -5.62 -19.49 6.58
CA LEU A 245 -5.93 -19.23 7.99
C LEU A 245 -4.77 -18.58 8.71
N VAL A 246 -5.09 -17.65 9.62
CA VAL A 246 -4.12 -17.03 10.53
C VAL A 246 -3.44 -18.09 11.39
N GLY A 247 -2.15 -17.91 11.64
CA GLY A 247 -1.38 -18.82 12.45
C GLY A 247 -0.32 -18.12 13.31
N LYS A 248 0.69 -18.90 13.67
CA LYS A 248 1.85 -18.46 14.47
C LYS A 248 3.13 -19.16 14.02
N THR A 249 3.22 -19.53 12.73
CA THR A 249 4.39 -20.20 12.17
C THR A 249 5.55 -19.24 11.94
N GLY A 250 6.79 -19.72 11.97
CA GLY A 250 8.00 -18.90 11.81
C GLY A 250 8.33 -18.05 13.05
N ARG A 251 8.90 -16.85 12.83
CA ARG A 251 9.39 -15.94 13.87
C ARG A 251 8.27 -15.04 14.41
N VAL A 252 7.57 -15.49 15.42
CA VAL A 252 6.44 -14.77 16.04
C VAL A 252 6.42 -14.92 17.55
N THR A 253 5.74 -14.00 18.24
CA THR A 253 5.44 -14.09 19.69
C THR A 253 4.02 -14.55 19.97
N GLY A 254 3.14 -14.55 18.98
CA GLY A 254 1.74 -14.96 19.13
C GLY A 254 1.00 -14.96 17.78
N PRO A 255 -0.25 -15.45 17.74
CA PRO A 255 -1.03 -15.55 16.52
C PRO A 255 -1.32 -14.16 15.93
N HIS A 256 -1.02 -13.97 14.65
CA HIS A 256 -1.35 -12.79 13.88
C HIS A 256 -1.13 -13.03 12.39
N LEU A 257 -1.72 -12.21 11.54
CA LEU A 257 -1.37 -12.07 10.13
C LEU A 257 -0.40 -10.89 9.97
N CYS A 258 0.81 -11.13 9.43
CA CYS A 258 1.65 -10.04 8.92
C CYS A 258 1.36 -9.87 7.43
N TRP A 259 0.72 -8.74 7.07
CA TRP A 259 0.31 -8.42 5.72
C TRP A 259 1.19 -7.32 5.12
N ARG A 260 1.71 -7.53 3.89
CA ARG A 260 2.70 -6.65 3.27
C ARG A 260 2.33 -6.30 1.85
N LEU A 261 2.82 -5.13 1.39
CA LEU A 261 2.72 -4.64 0.02
C LEU A 261 4.12 -4.38 -0.54
N ASN A 262 4.30 -4.71 -1.81
CA ASN A 262 5.50 -4.35 -2.55
C ASN A 262 5.14 -3.82 -3.95
N TRP A 263 5.96 -2.92 -4.47
CA TRP A 263 6.11 -2.64 -5.89
C TRP A 263 7.50 -3.13 -6.29
N PHE A 264 7.55 -4.26 -7.02
CA PHE A 264 8.77 -5.06 -7.19
C PHE A 264 9.45 -5.29 -5.82
N GLN A 265 10.71 -4.85 -5.68
CA GLN A 265 11.44 -4.98 -4.42
C GLN A 265 11.22 -3.79 -3.44
N THR A 266 10.57 -2.72 -3.91
CA THR A 266 10.24 -1.58 -3.04
C THR A 266 9.12 -1.94 -2.08
N ARG A 267 9.37 -1.83 -0.78
CA ARG A 267 8.44 -2.19 0.29
C ARG A 267 7.53 -1.02 0.59
N LEU A 268 6.22 -1.26 0.55
CA LEU A 268 5.17 -0.24 0.66
C LEU A 268 4.22 -0.53 1.82
N ASP A 269 3.47 0.49 2.22
CA ASP A 269 2.47 0.40 3.28
C ASP A 269 1.11 0.00 2.72
N VAL A 270 0.71 -1.23 2.96
CA VAL A 270 -0.55 -1.78 2.49
C VAL A 270 -1.78 -1.12 3.13
N ALA A 271 -1.64 -0.54 4.33
CA ALA A 271 -2.73 0.16 5.00
C ALA A 271 -3.21 1.40 4.22
N LEU A 272 -2.33 2.01 3.41
CA LEU A 272 -2.69 3.16 2.58
C LEU A 272 -3.64 2.82 1.42
N LEU A 273 -3.75 1.55 1.04
CA LEU A 273 -4.68 1.08 0.00
C LEU A 273 -6.02 0.60 0.56
N SER A 274 -6.11 0.40 1.87
CA SER A 274 -7.27 -0.19 2.54
C SER A 274 -8.15 0.90 3.18
N PRO A 275 -9.47 0.65 3.34
CA PRO A 275 -10.33 1.60 4.03
C PRO A 275 -9.89 1.78 5.49
N PRO A 276 -10.05 2.98 6.08
CA PRO A 276 -9.77 3.20 7.51
C PRO A 276 -10.55 2.21 8.38
N ARG A 277 -9.92 1.65 9.40
CA ARG A 277 -10.61 0.83 10.41
C ARG A 277 -11.18 1.72 11.52
N LYS A 278 -12.31 1.29 12.12
CA LYS A 278 -12.81 1.93 13.33
C LYS A 278 -11.75 1.82 14.43
N GLY A 279 -11.21 2.97 14.86
CA GLY A 279 -10.19 3.05 15.89
C GLY A 279 -8.76 3.35 15.39
N ASP A 280 -8.52 3.33 14.10
CA ASP A 280 -7.27 3.85 13.54
C ASP A 280 -7.26 5.37 13.76
N ARG A 281 -6.37 5.85 14.62
CA ARG A 281 -6.11 7.29 14.72
C ARG A 281 -5.21 7.67 13.55
N ALA A 282 -5.68 8.66 12.77
CA ALA A 282 -4.89 9.33 11.75
C ALA A 282 -3.60 9.91 12.32
#